data_246057567ad3c5bfdcd7ca23261ac25b
#
_entry.id   246057567ad3c5bfdcd7ca23261ac25b
#
_cell.length_a   1.000
_cell.length_b   1.000
_cell.length_c   1.000
_cell.angle_alpha   90.00
_cell.angle_beta   90.00
_cell.angle_gamma   90.00
#
_symmetry.space_group_name_H-M   'P 1'
#
loop_
_entity.id
_entity.type
_entity.pdbx_description
1 polymer ?
#
loop_
_entity_poly.entity_id
_entity_poly.type
_entity_poly.pdbx_seq_one_letter_code
_entity_poly.pdbx_strand_id
1 'polypeptide(L)'
;MREMDVLGVRVSIPENEVVVVLAVRDEGRVVLPIVIGPREGASIATAQAGIVPERPQTHDLFISLLDATGVRLEQVRVTSLEEGTFHAELVLSSGQHVDSRPSDAIALALRARCPVLCDEGVLTAAGVVMDAEDEAEVVADFQAFLENVEPEDFEP
;
A
#
# COMPACT_ATOMS: atom_id res chain seq x y z
N MET A 1 15.69 -8.03 -2.94
CA MET A 1 14.49 -7.23 -2.63
C MET A 1 14.83 -5.75 -2.59
N ARG A 2 13.94 -4.91 -3.11
CA ARG A 2 14.12 -3.46 -3.12
C ARG A 2 13.14 -2.83 -2.15
N GLU A 3 13.62 -1.85 -1.39
CA GLU A 3 12.76 -1.10 -0.48
C GLU A 3 11.95 -0.06 -1.27
N MET A 4 10.66 0.04 -0.93
CA MET A 4 9.70 0.87 -1.65
C MET A 4 9.14 1.94 -0.72
N ASP A 5 8.89 3.12 -1.27
CA ASP A 5 8.12 4.16 -0.61
C ASP A 5 6.68 4.13 -1.14
N VAL A 6 5.72 4.30 -0.25
CA VAL A 6 4.31 4.42 -0.66
C VAL A 6 4.07 5.87 -1.07
N LEU A 7 3.94 6.12 -2.38
CA LEU A 7 3.68 7.47 -2.86
C LEU A 7 2.25 7.90 -2.58
N GLY A 8 1.30 6.97 -2.72
CA GLY A 8 -0.08 7.26 -2.43
C GLY A 8 -1.05 6.45 -3.26
N VAL A 9 -2.31 6.83 -3.15
CA VAL A 9 -3.42 6.21 -3.88
C VAL A 9 -3.93 7.22 -4.91
N ARG A 10 -4.19 6.76 -6.12
CA ARG A 10 -4.77 7.60 -7.16
C ARG A 10 -5.98 6.91 -7.79
N VAL A 11 -6.84 7.70 -8.41
CA VAL A 11 -8.00 7.20 -9.17
C VAL A 11 -7.73 7.46 -10.66
N SER A 12 -7.73 6.41 -11.45
CA SER A 12 -7.60 6.50 -12.91
C SER A 12 -8.93 6.89 -13.54
N ILE A 13 -8.90 7.88 -14.42
CA ILE A 13 -10.07 8.32 -15.19
C ILE A 13 -9.75 8.05 -16.67
N PRO A 14 -10.67 7.46 -17.47
CA PRO A 14 -12.09 7.22 -17.20
C PRO A 14 -12.43 5.87 -16.54
N GLU A 15 -11.47 4.98 -16.34
CA GLU A 15 -11.70 3.61 -15.88
C GLU A 15 -12.25 3.56 -14.44
N ASN A 16 -12.08 4.63 -13.68
CA ASN A 16 -12.48 4.74 -12.28
C ASN A 16 -11.84 3.65 -11.41
N GLU A 17 -10.59 3.28 -11.72
CA GLU A 17 -9.82 2.33 -10.96
C GLU A 17 -9.00 3.03 -9.88
N VAL A 18 -8.96 2.42 -8.71
CA VAL A 18 -8.11 2.89 -7.60
C VAL A 18 -6.76 2.17 -7.70
N VAL A 19 -5.69 2.94 -7.65
CA VAL A 19 -4.32 2.43 -7.82
C VAL A 19 -3.48 2.93 -6.66
N VAL A 20 -2.76 2.02 -6.00
CA VAL A 20 -1.68 2.41 -5.09
C VAL A 20 -0.37 2.43 -5.87
N VAL A 21 0.44 3.46 -5.65
CA VAL A 21 1.72 3.64 -6.34
C VAL A 21 2.85 3.52 -5.33
N LEU A 22 3.75 2.58 -5.57
CA LEU A 22 4.98 2.39 -4.81
C LEU A 22 6.14 2.89 -5.66
N ALA A 23 7.14 3.52 -5.04
CA ALA A 23 8.36 3.94 -5.72
C ALA A 23 9.57 3.25 -5.12
N VAL A 24 10.53 2.87 -5.96
CA VAL A 24 11.82 2.36 -5.47
C VAL A 24 12.52 3.48 -4.72
N ARG A 25 12.87 3.24 -3.45
CA ARG A 25 13.39 4.28 -2.54
C ARG A 25 14.58 5.05 -3.10
N ASP A 26 15.55 4.36 -3.65
CA ASP A 26 16.78 4.98 -4.17
C ASP A 26 16.67 5.38 -5.64
N GLU A 27 15.60 5.00 -6.30
CA GLU A 27 15.33 5.26 -7.71
C GLU A 27 13.87 5.70 -7.86
N GLY A 28 13.53 6.86 -7.29
CA GLY A 28 12.15 7.35 -7.18
C GLY A 28 11.38 7.46 -8.49
N ARG A 29 12.06 7.36 -9.64
CA ARG A 29 11.41 7.33 -10.95
C ARG A 29 10.91 5.95 -11.35
N VAL A 30 11.36 4.90 -10.67
CA VAL A 30 10.87 3.55 -10.92
C VAL A 30 9.73 3.30 -9.96
N VAL A 31 8.53 3.14 -10.50
CA VAL A 31 7.32 2.97 -9.70
C VAL A 31 6.61 1.67 -10.05
N LEU A 32 5.86 1.18 -9.09
CA LEU A 32 5.01 0.00 -9.24
C LEU A 32 3.57 0.41 -8.94
N PRO A 33 2.72 0.57 -9.98
CA PRO A 33 1.29 0.80 -9.75
C PRO A 33 0.58 -0.54 -9.57
N ILE A 34 -0.27 -0.62 -8.56
CA ILE A 34 -1.07 -1.82 -8.28
C ILE A 34 -2.54 -1.41 -8.18
N VAL A 35 -3.39 -2.00 -9.01
CA VAL A 35 -4.84 -1.78 -8.94
C VAL A 35 -5.40 -2.46 -7.69
N ILE A 36 -6.17 -1.72 -6.91
CA ILE A 36 -6.74 -2.17 -5.64
C ILE A 36 -8.22 -1.77 -5.57
N GLY A 37 -8.93 -2.30 -4.60
CA GLY A 37 -10.33 -1.92 -4.38
C GLY A 37 -10.44 -0.53 -3.74
N PRO A 38 -11.61 0.13 -3.87
CA PRO A 38 -11.80 1.47 -3.27
C PRO A 38 -11.70 1.47 -1.75
N ARG A 39 -12.18 0.45 -1.08
CA ARG A 39 -12.10 0.33 0.38
C ARG A 39 -10.65 0.15 0.85
N GLU A 40 -9.89 -0.65 0.14
CA GLU A 40 -8.47 -0.86 0.39
C GLU A 40 -7.69 0.44 0.17
N GLY A 41 -8.03 1.17 -0.89
CA GLY A 41 -7.45 2.49 -1.17
C GLY A 41 -7.73 3.49 -0.07
N ALA A 42 -8.97 3.53 0.42
CA ALA A 42 -9.36 4.41 1.54
C ALA A 42 -8.58 4.07 2.81
N SER A 43 -8.39 2.78 3.09
CA SER A 43 -7.62 2.34 4.27
C SER A 43 -6.16 2.78 4.19
N ILE A 44 -5.53 2.66 3.03
CA ILE A 44 -4.16 3.11 2.79
C ILE A 44 -4.08 4.64 2.93
N ALA A 45 -4.98 5.36 2.27
CA ALA A 45 -5.01 6.83 2.30
C ALA A 45 -5.19 7.37 3.72
N THR A 46 -6.06 6.76 4.50
CA THR A 46 -6.31 7.11 5.90
C THR A 46 -5.04 6.97 6.74
N ALA A 47 -4.35 5.84 6.61
CA ALA A 47 -3.11 5.61 7.34
C ALA A 47 -2.01 6.58 6.91
N GLN A 48 -1.88 6.84 5.62
CA GLN A 48 -0.85 7.73 5.07
C GLN A 48 -1.08 9.19 5.49
N ALA A 49 -2.34 9.61 5.62
CA ALA A 49 -2.71 10.93 6.09
C ALA A 49 -2.56 11.10 7.61
N GLY A 50 -2.26 10.05 8.35
CA GLY A 50 -2.15 10.09 9.81
C GLY A 50 -3.49 10.24 10.51
N ILE A 51 -4.58 9.90 9.82
CA ILE A 51 -5.93 9.97 10.41
C ILE A 51 -6.13 8.74 11.32
N VAL A 52 -6.45 9.01 12.59
CA VAL A 52 -6.77 7.97 13.56
C VAL A 52 -8.31 7.92 13.70
N PRO A 53 -8.96 6.84 13.30
CA PRO A 53 -10.41 6.74 13.42
C PRO A 53 -10.83 6.65 14.90
N GLU A 54 -12.04 7.09 15.19
CA GLU A 54 -12.60 7.05 16.55
C GLU A 54 -12.65 5.63 17.10
N ARG A 55 -13.01 4.67 16.25
CA ARG A 55 -12.97 3.24 16.57
C ARG A 55 -12.05 2.51 15.60
N PRO A 56 -11.30 1.48 16.07
CA PRO A 56 -10.39 0.73 15.18
C PRO A 56 -11.13 0.13 14.00
N GLN A 57 -10.62 0.38 12.79
CA GLN A 57 -11.08 -0.30 11.58
C GLN A 57 -10.30 -1.61 11.43
N THR A 58 -10.61 -2.39 10.41
CA THR A 58 -10.05 -3.74 10.26
C THR A 58 -8.53 -3.79 10.32
N HIS A 59 -7.84 -2.92 9.60
CA HIS A 59 -6.37 -2.92 9.61
C HIS A 59 -5.80 -2.43 10.96
N ASP A 60 -6.47 -1.46 11.59
CA ASP A 60 -6.09 -1.00 12.93
C ASP A 60 -6.25 -2.13 13.96
N LEU A 61 -7.38 -2.85 13.86
CA LEU A 61 -7.67 -3.99 14.72
C LEU A 61 -6.63 -5.10 14.54
N PHE A 62 -6.20 -5.36 13.30
CA PHE A 62 -5.17 -6.35 13.00
C PHE A 62 -3.86 -6.04 13.76
N ILE A 63 -3.42 -4.78 13.69
CA ILE A 63 -2.20 -4.35 14.41
C ILE A 63 -2.41 -4.45 15.92
N SER A 64 -3.57 -4.04 16.43
CA SER A 64 -3.89 -4.19 17.86
C SER A 64 -3.86 -5.65 18.31
N LEU A 65 -4.33 -6.56 17.47
CA LEU A 65 -4.30 -8.00 17.75
C LEU A 65 -2.87 -8.53 17.82
N LEU A 66 -2.01 -8.13 16.88
CA LEU A 66 -0.59 -8.50 16.92
C LEU A 66 0.06 -7.97 18.20
N ASP A 67 -0.16 -6.70 18.54
CA ASP A 67 0.39 -6.10 19.75
C ASP A 67 -0.07 -6.86 21.01
N ALA A 68 -1.35 -7.23 21.07
CA ALA A 68 -1.91 -7.98 22.20
C ALA A 68 -1.28 -9.37 22.37
N THR A 69 -0.78 -9.95 21.28
CA THR A 69 -0.11 -11.27 21.31
C THR A 69 1.40 -11.19 21.41
N GLY A 70 1.96 -9.97 21.48
CA GLY A 70 3.41 -9.75 21.59
C GLY A 70 4.17 -9.97 20.28
N VAL A 71 3.47 -9.95 19.14
CA VAL A 71 4.06 -10.14 17.82
C VAL A 71 4.10 -8.80 17.08
N ARG A 72 5.21 -8.52 16.39
CA ARG A 72 5.34 -7.33 15.57
C ARG A 72 5.36 -7.68 14.08
N LEU A 73 4.78 -6.84 13.27
CA LEU A 73 4.98 -6.88 11.82
C LEU A 73 6.32 -6.20 11.53
N GLU A 74 7.30 -6.96 11.05
CA GLU A 74 8.65 -6.45 10.81
C GLU A 74 8.83 -5.84 9.42
N GLN A 75 8.19 -6.42 8.43
CA GLN A 75 8.20 -5.93 7.04
C GLN A 75 7.09 -6.62 6.25
N VAL A 76 6.76 -6.02 5.11
CA VAL A 76 5.89 -6.65 4.12
C VAL A 76 6.64 -6.74 2.79
N ARG A 77 6.31 -7.73 1.98
CA ARG A 77 6.99 -7.98 0.71
C ARG A 77 5.98 -8.23 -0.39
N VAL A 78 6.13 -7.53 -1.51
CA VAL A 78 5.46 -7.91 -2.76
C VAL A 78 6.36 -8.95 -3.43
N THR A 79 5.91 -10.19 -3.51
CA THR A 79 6.75 -11.33 -3.81
C THR A 79 6.68 -11.81 -5.25
N SER A 80 5.51 -11.72 -5.87
CA SER A 80 5.32 -12.23 -7.24
C SER A 80 4.15 -11.55 -7.95
N LEU A 81 4.19 -11.66 -9.27
CA LEU A 81 3.09 -11.31 -10.16
C LEU A 81 2.81 -12.55 -11.00
N GLU A 82 1.65 -13.15 -10.80
CA GLU A 82 1.24 -14.38 -11.47
C GLU A 82 -0.12 -14.18 -12.15
N GLU A 83 -0.15 -14.30 -13.47
CA GLU A 83 -1.39 -14.16 -14.26
C GLU A 83 -2.16 -12.87 -13.94
N GLY A 84 -1.42 -11.75 -13.81
CA GLY A 84 -2.01 -10.44 -13.51
C GLY A 84 -2.34 -10.19 -12.05
N THR A 85 -2.08 -11.15 -11.17
CA THR A 85 -2.32 -11.02 -9.73
C THR A 85 -1.03 -10.83 -8.96
N PHE A 86 -0.93 -9.73 -8.23
CA PHE A 86 0.20 -9.50 -7.33
C PHE A 86 -0.01 -10.26 -6.02
N HIS A 87 1.05 -10.91 -5.56
CA HIS A 87 1.09 -11.60 -4.28
C HIS A 87 2.02 -10.88 -3.33
N ALA A 88 1.68 -10.91 -2.05
CA ALA A 88 2.49 -10.31 -1.00
C ALA A 88 2.54 -11.22 0.23
N GLU A 89 3.43 -10.90 1.13
CA GLU A 89 3.52 -11.58 2.42
C GLU A 89 3.86 -10.62 3.53
N LEU A 90 3.41 -10.99 4.72
CA LEU A 90 3.77 -10.33 5.97
C LEU A 90 4.90 -11.13 6.61
N VAL A 91 5.92 -10.44 7.10
CA VAL A 91 7.01 -11.07 7.87
C VAL A 91 6.87 -10.65 9.32
N LEU A 92 6.61 -11.62 10.18
CA LEU A 92 6.35 -11.38 11.59
C LEU A 92 7.61 -11.56 12.43
N SER A 93 7.65 -10.91 13.59
CA SER A 93 8.77 -11.05 14.55
C SER A 93 8.94 -12.47 15.06
N SER A 94 7.90 -13.30 14.98
CA SER A 94 7.96 -14.73 15.30
C SER A 94 8.70 -15.55 14.26
N GLY A 95 9.07 -14.96 13.12
CA GLY A 95 9.70 -15.66 11.99
C GLY A 95 8.72 -16.23 10.98
N GLN A 96 7.43 -16.13 11.25
CA GLN A 96 6.40 -16.61 10.34
C GLN A 96 6.18 -15.63 9.18
N HIS A 97 5.87 -16.20 8.02
CA HIS A 97 5.48 -15.48 6.81
C HIS A 97 4.02 -15.79 6.53
N VAL A 98 3.21 -14.76 6.32
CA VAL A 98 1.77 -14.90 6.12
C VAL A 98 1.41 -14.36 4.75
N ASP A 99 0.72 -15.16 3.95
CA ASP A 99 0.23 -14.75 2.63
C ASP A 99 -0.75 -13.58 2.78
N SER A 100 -0.67 -12.61 1.88
CA SER A 100 -1.46 -11.40 1.94
C SER A 100 -1.69 -10.81 0.54
N ARG A 101 -2.80 -10.10 0.39
CA ARG A 101 -2.95 -9.21 -0.77
C ARG A 101 -2.01 -8.01 -0.57
N PRO A 102 -1.42 -7.45 -1.66
CA PRO A 102 -0.58 -6.27 -1.54
C PRO A 102 -1.27 -5.08 -0.85
N SER A 103 -2.55 -4.85 -1.13
CA SER A 103 -3.30 -3.75 -0.50
C SER A 103 -3.36 -3.88 1.02
N ASP A 104 -3.62 -5.08 1.54
CA ASP A 104 -3.64 -5.33 2.99
C ASP A 104 -2.24 -5.19 3.59
N ALA A 105 -1.24 -5.74 2.91
CA ALA A 105 0.15 -5.64 3.36
C ALA A 105 0.60 -4.18 3.50
N ILE A 106 0.30 -3.35 2.49
CA ILE A 106 0.66 -1.92 2.49
C ILE A 106 -0.10 -1.18 3.60
N ALA A 107 -1.41 -1.42 3.73
CA ALA A 107 -2.22 -0.79 4.77
C ALA A 107 -1.71 -1.11 6.18
N LEU A 108 -1.26 -2.34 6.39
CA LEU A 108 -0.67 -2.78 7.66
C LEU A 108 0.72 -2.19 7.87
N ALA A 109 1.56 -2.16 6.82
CA ALA A 109 2.91 -1.61 6.91
C ALA A 109 2.91 -0.13 7.31
N LEU A 110 1.98 0.65 6.76
CA LEU A 110 1.85 2.06 7.10
C LEU A 110 1.49 2.26 8.58
N ARG A 111 0.66 1.40 9.14
CA ARG A 111 0.28 1.45 10.55
C ARG A 111 1.39 0.95 11.47
N ALA A 112 2.06 -0.11 11.08
CA ALA A 112 3.18 -0.68 11.83
C ALA A 112 4.47 0.13 11.67
N ARG A 113 4.53 1.03 10.68
CA ARG A 113 5.72 1.81 10.31
C ARG A 113 6.91 0.91 10.00
N CYS A 114 6.67 -0.15 9.26
CA CYS A 114 7.68 -1.08 8.83
C CYS A 114 7.96 -0.96 7.32
N PRO A 115 9.10 -1.49 6.86
CA PRO A 115 9.45 -1.40 5.44
C PRO A 115 8.50 -2.18 4.53
N VAL A 116 8.29 -1.65 3.34
CA VAL A 116 7.65 -2.34 2.20
C VAL A 116 8.75 -2.70 1.23
N LEU A 117 8.89 -3.98 0.93
CA LEU A 117 9.89 -4.49 -0.01
C LEU A 117 9.20 -5.06 -1.26
N CYS A 118 9.93 -5.09 -2.35
CA CYS A 118 9.44 -5.67 -3.61
C CYS A 118 10.54 -6.50 -4.26
N ASP A 119 10.15 -7.67 -4.74
CA ASP A 119 11.03 -8.54 -5.51
C ASP A 119 11.43 -7.87 -6.83
N GLU A 120 12.68 -8.00 -7.21
CA GLU A 120 13.19 -7.41 -8.46
C GLU A 120 12.49 -7.96 -9.69
N GLY A 121 12.10 -9.22 -9.68
CA GLY A 121 11.33 -9.84 -10.77
C GLY A 121 9.98 -9.17 -10.99
N VAL A 122 9.32 -8.74 -9.91
CA VAL A 122 8.06 -7.99 -9.99
C VAL A 122 8.29 -6.62 -10.62
N LEU A 123 9.34 -5.93 -10.21
CA LEU A 123 9.70 -4.62 -10.78
C LEU A 123 10.06 -4.72 -12.26
N THR A 124 10.77 -5.77 -12.64
CA THR A 124 11.10 -6.02 -14.05
C THR A 124 9.84 -6.26 -14.89
N ALA A 125 8.88 -6.99 -14.34
CA ALA A 125 7.65 -7.35 -15.05
C ALA A 125 6.63 -6.20 -15.10
N ALA A 126 6.51 -5.41 -14.04
CA ALA A 126 5.42 -4.45 -13.88
C ALA A 126 5.85 -3.04 -13.48
N GLY A 127 7.12 -2.82 -13.20
CA GLY A 127 7.65 -1.50 -12.88
C GLY A 127 7.59 -0.55 -14.08
N VAL A 128 7.35 0.71 -13.81
CA VAL A 128 7.24 1.77 -14.82
C VAL A 128 8.22 2.90 -14.46
N VAL A 129 8.89 3.43 -15.48
CA VAL A 129 9.74 4.61 -15.28
C VAL A 129 8.88 5.86 -15.50
N MET A 130 8.83 6.72 -14.50
CA MET A 130 8.10 7.99 -14.55
C MET A 130 9.04 9.16 -14.70
N ASP A 131 8.61 10.19 -15.44
CA ASP A 131 9.32 11.47 -15.47
C ASP A 131 8.83 12.36 -14.31
N ALA A 132 9.39 13.56 -14.20
CA ALA A 132 9.05 14.48 -13.10
C ALA A 132 7.60 15.01 -13.21
N GLU A 133 7.04 15.10 -14.40
CA GLU A 133 5.64 15.52 -14.61
C GLU A 133 4.69 14.44 -14.12
N ASP A 134 4.98 13.18 -14.42
CA ASP A 134 4.19 12.04 -13.98
C ASP A 134 4.19 11.92 -12.45
N GLU A 135 5.33 12.15 -11.80
CA GLU A 135 5.44 12.16 -10.34
C GLU A 135 4.55 13.24 -9.71
N ALA A 136 4.55 14.43 -10.28
CA ALA A 136 3.71 15.53 -9.82
C ALA A 136 2.22 15.21 -9.98
N GLU A 137 1.85 14.57 -11.09
CA GLU A 137 0.48 14.14 -11.36
C GLU A 137 0.02 13.10 -10.33
N VAL A 138 0.85 12.12 -9.98
CA VAL A 138 0.53 11.11 -8.96
C VAL A 138 0.25 11.77 -7.62
N VAL A 139 1.07 12.73 -7.20
CA VAL A 139 0.87 13.45 -5.94
C VAL A 139 -0.44 14.24 -5.97
N ALA A 140 -0.73 14.93 -7.09
CA ALA A 140 -1.96 15.70 -7.24
C ALA A 140 -3.20 14.79 -7.21
N ASP A 141 -3.15 13.65 -7.88
CA ASP A 141 -4.24 12.66 -7.90
C ASP A 141 -4.49 12.09 -6.50
N PHE A 142 -3.44 11.83 -5.75
CA PHE A 142 -3.56 11.36 -4.37
C PHE A 142 -4.23 12.40 -3.47
N GLN A 143 -3.83 13.66 -3.58
CA GLN A 143 -4.45 14.75 -2.83
C GLN A 143 -5.92 14.91 -3.19
N ALA A 144 -6.26 14.85 -4.47
CA ALA A 144 -7.64 14.90 -4.94
C ALA A 144 -8.47 13.73 -4.40
N PHE A 145 -7.90 12.53 -4.34
CA PHE A 145 -8.55 11.37 -3.75
C PHE A 145 -8.90 11.63 -2.28
N LEU A 146 -7.97 12.15 -1.49
CA LEU A 146 -8.21 12.46 -0.07
C LEU A 146 -9.30 13.51 0.13
N GLU A 147 -9.33 14.54 -0.72
CA GLU A 147 -10.31 15.62 -0.64
C GLU A 147 -11.73 15.15 -0.97
N ASN A 148 -11.86 14.13 -1.82
CA ASN A 148 -13.15 13.61 -2.29
C ASN A 148 -13.64 12.38 -1.53
N VAL A 149 -12.88 11.91 -0.54
CA VAL A 149 -13.30 10.76 0.26
C VAL A 149 -14.32 11.21 1.31
N GLU A 150 -15.48 10.57 1.30
CA GLU A 150 -16.55 10.83 2.25
C GLU A 150 -16.39 9.95 3.50
N PRO A 151 -16.89 10.38 4.67
CA PRO A 151 -16.81 9.56 5.88
C PRO A 151 -17.40 8.17 5.72
N GLU A 152 -18.42 8.00 4.90
CA GLU A 152 -19.04 6.71 4.63
C GLU A 152 -18.10 5.74 3.92
N ASP A 153 -17.09 6.22 3.20
CA ASP A 153 -16.10 5.38 2.52
C ASP A 153 -15.19 4.63 3.50
N PHE A 154 -15.14 5.08 4.75
CA PHE A 154 -14.33 4.49 5.80
C PHE A 154 -15.13 3.60 6.76
N GLU A 155 -16.45 3.56 6.63
CA GLU A 155 -17.31 2.72 7.44
C GLU A 155 -17.45 1.32 6.84
N PRO A 156 -17.49 0.25 7.68
CA PRO A 156 -17.66 -1.11 7.20
C PRO A 156 -19.03 -1.39 6.59
#